data_274f61aabaaa2f0bcb97dfc0627f7386
#
_entry.id   274f61aabaaa2f0bcb97dfc0627f7386
#
_cell.length_a   1.000
_cell.length_b   1.000
_cell.length_c   1.000
_cell.angle_alpha   90.00
_cell.angle_beta   90.00
_cell.angle_gamma   90.00
#
_symmetry.space_group_name_H-M   'P 1'
#
loop_
_entity.id
_entity.type
_entity.pdbx_description
1 polymer ?
#
loop_
_entity_poly.entity_id
_entity_poly.type
_entity_poly.pdbx_seq_one_letter_code
_entity_poly.pdbx_strand_id
1 'polypeptide(L)'
;MYKRQGIISTVIKGDAIWERLKERTESKVNKSVYSLVLADDVVEAIDRLAYSMNTSRSNLINQILAERVQLLTPEKRMREIFAKIEQLMDSRFQTLNQPSDAMMSIKSPLRYKYKPTIRYSIELSRDFHGKVGRLKVSFRTQSTQLISMLDSFFKLWARLEEKYLSYLFTTGVPYETAEGRFTRDFYAPPQSELTDEDIANAIGDYISCMDSCIQLYFDNAAEPETAARKVSEMYERYLKKGVVVL
;
A
#
# COMPACT_ATOMS: atom_id res chain seq x y z
N MET A 1 40.90 -2.82 4.51
CA MET A 1 40.83 -2.05 3.24
C MET A 1 39.98 -2.86 2.25
N TYR A 2 38.64 -2.76 2.30
CA TYR A 2 37.74 -3.43 1.40
C TYR A 2 36.92 -2.38 0.64
N LYS A 3 37.08 -2.41 -0.66
CA LYS A 3 36.48 -1.50 -1.64
C LYS A 3 34.95 -1.67 -1.64
N ARG A 4 34.24 -0.61 -1.26
CA ARG A 4 32.84 -0.39 -1.67
C ARG A 4 32.87 0.13 -3.11
N GLN A 5 32.58 -0.74 -4.03
CA GLN A 5 32.14 -0.45 -5.40
C GLN A 5 30.91 -1.29 -5.61
N GLY A 6 29.80 -0.83 -6.00
CA GLY A 6 29.30 0.27 -6.74
C GLY A 6 27.92 -0.17 -7.15
N ILE A 7 26.90 0.38 -6.58
CA ILE A 7 25.57 0.48 -7.17
C ILE A 7 25.14 1.89 -6.79
N ILE A 8 25.54 2.86 -7.51
CA ILE A 8 24.92 4.19 -7.65
C ILE A 8 25.86 5.01 -8.54
N SER A 9 25.53 5.10 -9.81
CA SER A 9 25.80 6.30 -10.59
C SER A 9 24.91 6.32 -11.82
N THR A 10 23.73 6.85 -11.64
CA THR A 10 23.08 7.63 -12.70
C THR A 10 22.12 8.60 -12.01
N VAL A 11 22.66 9.70 -11.53
CA VAL A 11 21.87 10.90 -11.26
C VAL A 11 21.51 11.46 -12.61
N ILE A 12 20.38 11.08 -13.15
CA ILE A 12 19.78 11.69 -14.32
C ILE A 12 18.93 12.85 -13.82
N LYS A 13 19.13 14.02 -14.43
CA LYS A 13 18.42 15.28 -14.20
C LYS A 13 16.92 15.04 -14.00
N GLY A 14 16.44 15.23 -12.74
CA GLY A 14 15.12 14.78 -12.29
C GLY A 14 13.93 15.46 -12.97
N ASP A 15 14.06 16.69 -13.42
CA ASP A 15 12.91 17.49 -13.85
C ASP A 15 12.24 17.00 -15.14
N ALA A 16 13.03 16.49 -16.09
CA ALA A 16 12.50 15.99 -17.37
C ALA A 16 11.84 14.60 -17.27
N ILE A 17 12.16 13.83 -16.25
CA ILE A 17 11.61 12.48 -16.04
C ILE A 17 10.24 12.54 -15.38
N TRP A 18 10.05 13.44 -14.41
CA TRP A 18 8.77 13.62 -13.75
C TRP A 18 7.70 14.26 -14.64
N GLU A 19 8.08 15.17 -15.53
CA GLU A 19 7.19 15.70 -16.58
C GLU A 19 6.76 14.56 -17.54
N ARG A 20 7.68 13.72 -17.99
CA ARG A 20 7.36 12.54 -18.83
C ARG A 20 6.55 11.47 -18.08
N LEU A 21 6.71 11.32 -16.77
CA LEU A 21 5.92 10.41 -15.95
C LEU A 21 4.50 10.94 -15.77
N LYS A 22 4.30 12.25 -15.62
CA LYS A 22 2.95 12.86 -15.62
C LYS A 22 2.24 12.64 -16.95
N GLU A 23 2.93 12.76 -18.08
CA GLU A 23 2.35 12.49 -19.40
C GLU A 23 2.08 10.99 -19.65
N ARG A 24 2.80 10.09 -18.99
CA ARG A 24 2.59 8.63 -19.07
C ARG A 24 1.51 8.11 -18.10
N THR A 25 1.08 8.88 -17.11
CA THR A 25 0.08 8.48 -16.10
C THR A 25 -1.35 8.39 -16.64
N GLU A 26 -1.58 8.68 -17.92
CA GLU A 26 -2.86 8.44 -18.60
C GLU A 26 -2.77 7.30 -19.61
N SER A 27 -2.32 6.11 -19.22
CA SER A 27 -2.68 4.92 -19.99
C SER A 27 -4.16 4.59 -19.69
N LYS A 28 -5.07 5.38 -20.26
CA LYS A 28 -6.47 5.02 -20.32
C LYS A 28 -6.54 3.64 -20.96
N VAL A 29 -6.94 2.63 -20.18
CA VAL A 29 -7.39 1.37 -20.78
C VAL A 29 -8.46 1.75 -21.80
N ASN A 30 -8.11 1.73 -23.08
CA ASN A 30 -9.02 2.12 -24.15
C ASN A 30 -10.21 1.16 -24.11
N LYS A 31 -11.35 1.66 -23.65
CA LYS A 31 -12.61 0.92 -23.65
C LYS A 31 -13.42 1.32 -24.86
N SER A 32 -13.78 0.36 -25.68
CA SER A 32 -14.71 0.53 -26.79
C SER A 32 -16.06 -0.06 -26.42
N VAL A 33 -17.13 0.50 -26.94
CA VAL A 33 -18.49 -0.02 -26.72
C VAL A 33 -18.80 -1.06 -27.79
N TYR A 34 -19.17 -2.25 -27.36
CA TYR A 34 -19.61 -3.34 -28.21
C TYR A 34 -21.02 -3.76 -27.82
N SER A 35 -21.88 -4.04 -28.81
CA SER A 35 -23.19 -4.62 -28.58
C SER A 35 -23.11 -6.15 -28.59
N LEU A 36 -23.67 -6.77 -27.56
CA LEU A 36 -23.72 -8.22 -27.41
C LEU A 36 -25.20 -8.65 -27.33
N VAL A 37 -25.54 -9.75 -27.98
CA VAL A 37 -26.82 -10.44 -27.79
C VAL A 37 -26.59 -11.61 -26.86
N LEU A 38 -27.24 -11.62 -25.72
CA LEU A 38 -27.11 -12.65 -24.68
C LEU A 38 -28.50 -13.24 -24.41
N ALA A 39 -28.55 -14.51 -24.03
CA ALA A 39 -29.77 -15.12 -23.54
C ALA A 39 -30.20 -14.50 -22.20
N ASP A 40 -31.51 -14.36 -21.97
CA ASP A 40 -32.05 -13.73 -20.77
C ASP A 40 -31.58 -14.42 -19.48
N ASP A 41 -31.55 -15.76 -19.47
CA ASP A 41 -31.05 -16.55 -18.34
C ASP A 41 -29.59 -16.22 -17.98
N VAL A 42 -28.74 -15.96 -18.99
CA VAL A 42 -27.34 -15.55 -18.80
C VAL A 42 -27.26 -14.16 -18.20
N VAL A 43 -28.08 -13.24 -18.69
CA VAL A 43 -28.14 -11.86 -18.17
C VAL A 43 -28.54 -11.87 -16.70
N GLU A 44 -29.59 -12.61 -16.33
CA GLU A 44 -30.05 -12.74 -14.94
C GLU A 44 -28.95 -13.36 -14.02
N ALA A 45 -28.29 -14.41 -14.51
CA ALA A 45 -27.20 -15.04 -13.75
C ALA A 45 -26.04 -14.06 -13.50
N ILE A 46 -25.65 -13.30 -14.54
CA ILE A 46 -24.61 -12.27 -14.45
C ILE A 46 -25.03 -11.17 -13.47
N ASP A 47 -26.29 -10.72 -13.49
CA ASP A 47 -26.78 -9.68 -12.58
C ASP A 47 -26.72 -10.12 -11.13
N ARG A 48 -27.19 -11.34 -10.81
CA ARG A 48 -27.07 -11.90 -9.46
C ARG A 48 -25.62 -11.98 -8.99
N LEU A 49 -24.72 -12.43 -9.86
CA LEU A 49 -23.30 -12.55 -9.55
C LEU A 49 -22.64 -11.17 -9.39
N ALA A 50 -22.92 -10.22 -10.27
CA ALA A 50 -22.41 -8.85 -10.18
C ALA A 50 -22.84 -8.16 -8.89
N TYR A 51 -24.08 -8.35 -8.47
CA TYR A 51 -24.59 -7.85 -7.19
C TYR A 51 -23.82 -8.46 -6.01
N SER A 52 -23.65 -9.79 -5.98
CA SER A 52 -22.92 -10.47 -4.91
C SER A 52 -21.44 -10.06 -4.82
N MET A 53 -20.82 -9.72 -5.96
CA MET A 53 -19.42 -9.27 -6.06
C MET A 53 -19.26 -7.74 -5.93
N ASN A 54 -20.36 -7.00 -5.70
CA ASN A 54 -20.37 -5.54 -5.64
C ASN A 54 -19.71 -4.87 -6.85
N THR A 55 -20.02 -5.39 -8.05
CA THR A 55 -19.49 -4.89 -9.32
C THR A 55 -20.63 -4.63 -10.33
N SER A 56 -20.33 -3.97 -11.45
CA SER A 56 -21.29 -3.77 -12.51
C SER A 56 -21.36 -4.96 -13.46
N ARG A 57 -22.52 -5.19 -14.10
CA ARG A 57 -22.71 -6.20 -15.16
C ARG A 57 -21.61 -6.13 -16.22
N SER A 58 -21.37 -4.94 -16.77
CA SER A 58 -20.37 -4.75 -17.83
C SER A 58 -18.95 -5.09 -17.37
N ASN A 59 -18.61 -4.76 -16.14
CA ASN A 59 -17.30 -5.09 -15.58
C ASN A 59 -17.15 -6.59 -15.36
N LEU A 60 -18.18 -7.26 -14.86
CA LEU A 60 -18.18 -8.72 -14.68
C LEU A 60 -18.08 -9.45 -16.02
N ILE A 61 -18.82 -9.05 -17.04
CA ILE A 61 -18.72 -9.64 -18.39
C ILE A 61 -17.31 -9.49 -18.92
N ASN A 62 -16.71 -8.29 -18.79
CA ASN A 62 -15.33 -8.07 -19.22
C ASN A 62 -14.34 -8.97 -18.48
N GLN A 63 -14.50 -9.17 -17.17
CA GLN A 63 -13.66 -10.08 -16.38
C GLN A 63 -13.80 -11.54 -16.84
N ILE A 64 -15.02 -12.02 -17.03
CA ILE A 64 -15.29 -13.38 -17.51
C ILE A 64 -14.66 -13.62 -18.90
N LEU A 65 -14.84 -12.67 -19.82
CA LEU A 65 -14.26 -12.77 -21.16
C LEU A 65 -12.74 -12.73 -21.12
N ALA A 66 -12.16 -11.81 -20.35
CA ALA A 66 -10.70 -11.72 -20.17
C ALA A 66 -10.12 -13.01 -19.58
N GLU A 67 -10.78 -13.58 -18.57
CA GLU A 67 -10.36 -14.84 -17.98
C GLU A 67 -10.40 -15.99 -18.99
N ARG A 68 -11.45 -16.07 -19.81
CA ARG A 68 -11.57 -17.09 -20.84
C ARG A 68 -10.49 -17.03 -21.90
N VAL A 69 -10.02 -15.83 -22.25
CA VAL A 69 -8.92 -15.61 -23.21
C VAL A 69 -7.54 -15.45 -22.53
N GLN A 70 -7.45 -15.74 -21.24
CA GLN A 70 -6.23 -15.70 -20.44
C GLN A 70 -5.56 -14.30 -20.40
N LEU A 71 -6.36 -13.24 -20.50
CA LEU A 71 -5.88 -11.88 -20.30
C LEU A 71 -5.90 -11.52 -18.83
N LEU A 72 -4.80 -10.96 -18.33
CA LEU A 72 -4.70 -10.46 -16.97
C LEU A 72 -5.34 -9.08 -16.90
N THR A 73 -6.52 -8.99 -16.28
CA THR A 73 -7.16 -7.69 -16.03
C THR A 73 -6.52 -6.98 -14.83
N PRO A 74 -6.55 -5.62 -14.77
CA PRO A 74 -6.08 -4.88 -13.60
C PRO A 74 -6.76 -5.35 -12.30
N GLU A 75 -8.05 -5.65 -12.34
CA GLU A 75 -8.82 -6.13 -11.20
C GLU A 75 -8.32 -7.51 -10.71
N LYS A 76 -8.07 -8.43 -11.63
CA LYS A 76 -7.49 -9.74 -11.29
C LYS A 76 -6.09 -9.59 -10.69
N ARG A 77 -5.26 -8.77 -11.32
CA ARG A 77 -3.91 -8.46 -10.84
C ARG A 77 -3.91 -7.91 -9.40
N MET A 78 -4.78 -6.93 -9.13
CA MET A 78 -4.91 -6.36 -7.78
C MET A 78 -5.36 -7.40 -6.75
N ARG A 79 -6.33 -8.26 -7.09
CA ARG A 79 -6.75 -9.36 -6.21
C ARG A 79 -5.61 -10.34 -5.91
N GLU A 80 -4.79 -10.68 -6.89
CA GLU A 80 -3.63 -11.57 -6.71
C GLU A 80 -2.58 -10.93 -5.79
N ILE A 81 -2.30 -9.63 -5.94
CA ILE A 81 -1.41 -8.89 -5.04
C ILE A 81 -1.97 -8.89 -3.61
N PHE A 82 -3.27 -8.61 -3.43
CA PHE A 82 -3.89 -8.63 -2.10
C PHE A 82 -3.88 -10.00 -1.45
N ALA A 83 -4.13 -11.07 -2.22
CA ALA A 83 -4.03 -12.44 -1.72
C ALA A 83 -2.61 -12.77 -1.23
N LYS A 84 -1.57 -12.29 -1.93
CA LYS A 84 -0.17 -12.43 -1.49
C LYS A 84 0.11 -11.61 -0.23
N ILE A 85 -0.35 -10.36 -0.15
CA ILE A 85 -0.21 -9.54 1.06
C ILE A 85 -0.85 -10.25 2.25
N GLU A 86 -2.05 -10.82 2.09
CA GLU A 86 -2.74 -11.54 3.16
C GLU A 86 -1.93 -12.76 3.65
N GLN A 87 -1.32 -13.51 2.75
CA GLN A 87 -0.45 -14.63 3.10
C GLN A 87 0.82 -14.23 3.85
N LEU A 88 1.33 -13.02 3.65
CA LEU A 88 2.50 -12.48 4.34
C LEU A 88 2.16 -11.99 5.76
N MET A 89 0.89 -11.71 6.04
CA MET A 89 0.47 -11.20 7.34
C MET A 89 0.45 -12.32 8.39
N ASP A 90 1.06 -12.06 9.53
CA ASP A 90 1.02 -12.98 10.66
C ASP A 90 -0.35 -12.99 11.37
N SER A 91 -0.53 -13.87 12.36
CA SER A 91 -1.78 -14.07 13.10
C SER A 91 -2.30 -12.84 13.89
N ARG A 92 -1.50 -11.78 14.02
CA ARG A 92 -1.93 -10.51 14.66
C ARG A 92 -2.87 -9.73 13.74
N PHE A 93 -2.75 -9.91 12.44
CA PHE A 93 -3.53 -9.20 11.46
C PHE A 93 -4.82 -9.94 11.11
N GLN A 94 -5.88 -9.19 10.94
CA GLN A 94 -7.17 -9.71 10.51
C GLN A 94 -7.63 -8.93 9.28
N THR A 95 -7.84 -9.63 8.19
CA THR A 95 -8.40 -9.04 6.98
C THR A 95 -9.87 -8.70 7.19
N LEU A 96 -10.28 -7.53 6.73
CA LEU A 96 -11.67 -7.09 6.69
C LEU A 96 -12.26 -7.33 5.30
N ASN A 97 -13.59 -7.38 5.22
CA ASN A 97 -14.26 -7.46 3.92
C ASN A 97 -13.75 -6.37 2.97
N GLN A 98 -13.40 -6.77 1.77
CA GLN A 98 -12.89 -5.86 0.75
C GLN A 98 -14.08 -5.12 0.10
N PRO A 99 -14.08 -3.78 0.11
CA PRO A 99 -15.16 -3.01 -0.51
C PRO A 99 -15.09 -3.01 -2.04
N SER A 100 -13.93 -3.30 -2.62
CA SER A 100 -13.69 -3.39 -4.06
C SER A 100 -12.41 -4.17 -4.37
N ASP A 101 -12.23 -4.57 -5.63
CA ASP A 101 -11.01 -5.23 -6.11
C ASP A 101 -9.73 -4.36 -5.94
N ALA A 102 -9.87 -3.04 -5.84
CA ALA A 102 -8.76 -2.10 -5.72
C ALA A 102 -8.42 -1.76 -4.26
N MET A 103 -9.19 -2.21 -3.27
CA MET A 103 -9.02 -1.81 -1.87
C MET A 103 -9.08 -3.00 -0.93
N MET A 104 -8.06 -3.10 -0.07
CA MET A 104 -7.97 -4.06 1.03
C MET A 104 -7.87 -3.33 2.37
N SER A 105 -8.48 -3.87 3.41
CA SER A 105 -8.33 -3.37 4.77
C SER A 105 -7.91 -4.50 5.71
N ILE A 106 -6.90 -4.21 6.52
CA ILE A 106 -6.36 -5.10 7.54
C ILE A 106 -6.44 -4.38 8.87
N LYS A 107 -6.69 -5.10 9.95
CA LYS A 107 -6.66 -4.57 11.30
C LYS A 107 -5.70 -5.34 12.19
N SER A 108 -5.05 -4.63 13.12
CA SER A 108 -4.19 -5.18 14.16
C SER A 108 -4.60 -4.60 15.52
N PRO A 109 -4.65 -5.41 16.61
CA PRO A 109 -4.90 -4.88 17.95
C PRO A 109 -3.64 -4.19 18.49
N LEU A 110 -3.79 -2.97 19.01
CA LEU A 110 -2.71 -2.32 19.74
C LEU A 110 -2.66 -2.85 21.17
N ARG A 111 -1.49 -3.30 21.64
CA ARG A 111 -1.26 -3.73 23.03
C ARG A 111 -1.14 -2.52 23.96
N TYR A 112 -2.25 -1.86 24.19
CA TYR A 112 -2.37 -0.69 25.06
C TYR A 112 -3.70 -0.70 25.77
N LYS A 113 -3.94 0.23 26.74
CA LYS A 113 -5.22 0.34 27.46
C LYS A 113 -6.39 0.30 26.47
N TYR A 114 -7.42 -0.50 26.80
CA TYR A 114 -8.63 -0.71 26.00
C TYR A 114 -8.41 -1.38 24.64
N LYS A 115 -7.21 -1.88 24.34
CA LYS A 115 -6.86 -2.61 23.11
C LYS A 115 -7.44 -1.95 21.83
N PRO A 116 -7.12 -0.67 21.56
CA PRO A 116 -7.62 -0.01 20.37
C PRO A 116 -7.15 -0.74 19.11
N THR A 117 -7.90 -0.61 18.03
CA THR A 117 -7.59 -1.28 16.78
C THR A 117 -6.92 -0.31 15.80
N ILE A 118 -5.78 -0.73 15.25
CA ILE A 118 -5.13 -0.08 14.13
C ILE A 118 -5.75 -0.63 12.85
N ARG A 119 -6.12 0.24 11.92
CA ARG A 119 -6.60 -0.13 10.60
C ARG A 119 -5.60 0.33 9.55
N TYR A 120 -5.18 -0.59 8.71
CA TYR A 120 -4.39 -0.39 7.51
C TYR A 120 -5.31 -0.57 6.32
N SER A 121 -5.53 0.49 5.54
CA SER A 121 -6.32 0.43 4.30
C SER A 121 -5.39 0.68 3.14
N ILE A 122 -5.29 -0.29 2.25
CA ILE A 122 -4.43 -0.30 1.08
C ILE A 122 -5.33 -0.12 -0.13
N GLU A 123 -5.02 0.88 -0.95
CA GLU A 123 -5.64 1.11 -2.25
C GLU A 123 -4.56 0.95 -3.32
N LEU A 124 -4.76 0.03 -4.26
CA LEU A 124 -3.86 -0.17 -5.39
C LEU A 124 -4.31 0.63 -6.60
N SER A 125 -3.36 1.17 -7.34
CA SER A 125 -3.61 1.82 -8.62
C SER A 125 -3.88 0.76 -9.69
N ARG A 126 -4.74 1.07 -10.66
CA ARG A 126 -4.99 0.17 -11.81
C ARG A 126 -3.78 0.07 -12.73
N ASP A 127 -3.01 1.15 -12.78
CA ASP A 127 -1.78 1.28 -13.54
C ASP A 127 -0.62 1.45 -12.56
N PHE A 128 0.33 0.52 -12.61
CA PHE A 128 1.53 0.54 -11.75
C PHE A 128 2.71 1.32 -12.36
N HIS A 129 2.48 2.05 -13.46
CA HIS A 129 3.48 2.94 -14.04
C HIS A 129 3.52 4.26 -13.28
N GLY A 130 4.31 4.31 -12.20
CA GLY A 130 4.42 5.45 -11.31
C GLY A 130 3.81 5.16 -9.94
N LYS A 131 2.63 5.71 -9.64
CA LYS A 131 1.96 5.43 -8.36
C LYS A 131 1.42 4.00 -8.32
N VAL A 132 1.97 3.19 -7.41
CA VAL A 132 1.55 1.80 -7.18
C VAL A 132 0.28 1.72 -6.36
N GLY A 133 0.18 2.60 -5.35
CA GLY A 133 -0.96 2.58 -4.46
C GLY A 133 -0.83 3.59 -3.33
N ARG A 134 -1.76 3.47 -2.36
CA ARG A 134 -1.84 4.31 -1.17
C ARG A 134 -2.12 3.45 0.05
N LEU A 135 -1.36 3.65 1.11
CA LEU A 135 -1.65 3.11 2.43
C LEU A 135 -2.21 4.24 3.31
N LYS A 136 -3.33 3.96 3.96
CA LYS A 136 -3.91 4.79 5.01
C LYS A 136 -3.91 4.02 6.32
N VAL A 137 -3.25 4.56 7.34
CA VAL A 137 -3.25 4.02 8.70
C VAL A 137 -4.13 4.90 9.55
N SER A 138 -5.05 4.29 10.29
CA SER A 138 -6.00 5.02 11.14
C SER A 138 -6.36 4.22 12.38
N PHE A 139 -6.83 4.94 13.39
CA PHE A 139 -7.24 4.36 14.66
C PHE A 139 -8.68 4.75 14.95
N ARG A 140 -9.41 3.83 15.56
CA ARG A 140 -10.74 4.10 16.05
C ARG A 140 -10.70 4.21 17.56
N THR A 141 -10.58 5.44 18.07
CA THR A 141 -10.55 5.75 19.49
C THR A 141 -11.18 7.11 19.77
N GLN A 142 -11.72 7.31 20.96
CA GLN A 142 -12.20 8.59 21.48
C GLN A 142 -11.24 9.16 22.54
N SER A 143 -10.15 8.44 22.85
CA SER A 143 -9.17 8.88 23.84
C SER A 143 -8.25 9.94 23.24
N THR A 144 -8.37 11.18 23.66
CA THR A 144 -7.51 12.30 23.25
C THR A 144 -6.03 12.02 23.56
N GLN A 145 -5.74 11.36 24.70
CA GLN A 145 -4.37 10.96 25.05
C GLN A 145 -3.81 9.98 24.02
N LEU A 146 -4.60 8.98 23.64
CA LEU A 146 -4.17 7.99 22.65
C LEU A 146 -3.96 8.63 21.29
N ILE A 147 -4.86 9.52 20.86
CA ILE A 147 -4.71 10.28 19.61
C ILE A 147 -3.40 11.08 19.62
N SER A 148 -3.11 11.83 20.69
CA SER A 148 -1.88 12.61 20.82
C SER A 148 -0.61 11.75 20.76
N MET A 149 -0.63 10.56 21.38
CA MET A 149 0.51 9.62 21.32
C MET A 149 0.71 9.08 19.89
N LEU A 150 -0.36 8.79 19.19
CA LEU A 150 -0.32 8.32 17.81
C LEU A 150 0.18 9.41 16.85
N ASP A 151 -0.28 10.64 17.03
CA ASP A 151 0.21 11.78 16.25
C ASP A 151 1.71 12.00 16.47
N SER A 152 2.18 11.79 17.72
CA SER A 152 3.61 11.84 18.05
C SER A 152 4.38 10.71 17.37
N PHE A 153 3.83 9.49 17.34
CA PHE A 153 4.41 8.38 16.58
C PHE A 153 4.44 8.67 15.08
N PHE A 154 3.37 9.17 14.48
CA PHE A 154 3.33 9.48 13.05
C PHE A 154 4.34 10.58 12.67
N LYS A 155 4.52 11.59 13.53
CA LYS A 155 5.57 12.59 13.34
C LYS A 155 6.96 11.99 13.40
N LEU A 156 7.20 11.04 14.31
CA LEU A 156 8.46 10.30 14.39
C LEU A 156 8.68 9.46 13.13
N TRP A 157 7.66 8.72 12.70
CA TRP A 157 7.71 7.89 11.50
C TRP A 157 8.02 8.71 10.25
N ALA A 158 7.31 9.81 10.05
CA ALA A 158 7.54 10.75 8.96
C ALA A 158 8.99 11.26 8.93
N ARG A 159 9.56 11.63 10.08
CA ARG A 159 10.98 12.05 10.18
C ARG A 159 11.95 10.94 9.83
N LEU A 160 11.63 9.67 10.16
CA LEU A 160 12.46 8.54 9.77
C LEU A 160 12.42 8.32 8.26
N GLU A 161 11.23 8.37 7.65
CA GLU A 161 11.11 8.28 6.20
C GLU A 161 11.86 9.42 5.49
N GLU A 162 11.71 10.66 5.93
CA GLU A 162 12.47 11.79 5.39
C GLU A 162 13.99 11.59 5.54
N LYS A 163 14.44 11.15 6.70
CA LYS A 163 15.88 10.93 6.96
C LYS A 163 16.47 9.86 6.03
N TYR A 164 15.74 8.77 5.79
CA TYR A 164 16.30 7.61 5.10
C TYR A 164 15.87 7.45 3.65
N LEU A 165 14.78 8.09 3.24
CA LEU A 165 14.18 7.89 1.91
C LEU A 165 14.11 9.18 1.08
N SER A 166 14.35 10.37 1.65
CA SER A 166 14.21 11.64 0.91
C SER A 166 15.05 11.69 -0.36
N TYR A 167 16.19 11.01 -0.41
CA TYR A 167 17.06 10.95 -1.60
C TYR A 167 16.43 10.20 -2.78
N LEU A 168 15.37 9.43 -2.56
CA LEU A 168 14.63 8.72 -3.60
C LEU A 168 13.56 9.59 -4.26
N PHE A 169 13.22 10.72 -3.66
CA PHE A 169 12.11 11.58 -4.09
C PHE A 169 12.59 13.01 -4.33
N THR A 170 12.19 13.60 -5.45
CA THR A 170 12.55 14.99 -5.78
C THR A 170 11.76 16.02 -4.98
N THR A 171 10.54 15.68 -4.56
CA THR A 171 9.60 16.56 -3.85
C THR A 171 9.40 16.21 -2.37
N GLY A 172 10.30 15.35 -1.82
CA GLY A 172 10.14 14.75 -0.50
C GLY A 172 9.31 13.47 -0.51
N VAL A 173 9.33 12.77 0.62
CA VAL A 173 8.60 11.50 0.78
C VAL A 173 7.09 11.76 0.71
N PRO A 174 6.32 11.04 -0.12
CA PRO A 174 4.91 11.33 -0.35
C PRO A 174 4.01 10.78 0.78
N TYR A 175 3.93 11.48 1.89
CA TYR A 175 3.05 11.16 3.01
C TYR A 175 2.20 12.37 3.44
N GLU A 176 1.11 12.09 4.14
CA GLU A 176 0.26 13.08 4.79
C GLU A 176 -0.04 12.63 6.22
N THR A 177 -0.01 13.58 7.16
CA THR A 177 -0.42 13.35 8.55
C THR A 177 -1.65 14.19 8.87
N ALA A 178 -2.61 13.57 9.53
CA ALA A 178 -3.77 14.26 10.11
C ALA A 178 -4.07 13.62 11.47
N GLU A 179 -4.92 14.26 12.26
CA GLU A 179 -5.28 13.77 13.59
C GLU A 179 -5.70 12.29 13.56
N GLY A 180 -4.95 11.44 14.27
CA GLY A 180 -5.16 10.00 14.32
C GLY A 180 -5.02 9.25 12.99
N ARG A 181 -4.35 9.85 12.01
CA ARG A 181 -4.22 9.27 10.67
C ARG A 181 -2.87 9.57 10.02
N PHE A 182 -2.33 8.56 9.35
CA PHE A 182 -1.17 8.67 8.47
C PHE A 182 -1.51 8.10 7.12
N THR A 183 -1.08 8.76 6.04
CA THR A 183 -1.28 8.30 4.66
C THR A 183 0.06 8.32 3.94
N ARG A 184 0.38 7.28 3.21
CA ARG A 184 1.61 7.10 2.43
C ARG A 184 1.27 6.67 1.02
N ASP A 185 1.74 7.41 0.03
CA ASP A 185 1.65 7.01 -1.37
C ASP A 185 2.89 6.20 -1.77
N PHE A 186 2.67 5.06 -2.39
CA PHE A 186 3.72 4.17 -2.90
C PHE A 186 3.97 4.42 -4.38
N TYR A 187 5.24 4.49 -4.76
CA TYR A 187 5.67 4.71 -6.15
C TYR A 187 6.70 3.65 -6.55
N ALA A 188 6.54 3.09 -7.74
CA ALA A 188 7.56 2.23 -8.31
C ALA A 188 8.84 3.05 -8.58
N PRO A 189 10.03 2.54 -8.21
CA PRO A 189 11.28 3.19 -8.56
C PRO A 189 11.38 3.37 -10.08
N PRO A 190 11.93 4.50 -10.57
CA PRO A 190 12.11 4.71 -11.99
C PRO A 190 12.91 3.56 -12.63
N GLN A 191 12.45 3.05 -13.78
CA GLN A 191 13.09 1.97 -14.52
C GLN A 191 13.10 0.59 -13.83
N SER A 192 12.34 0.40 -12.73
CA SER A 192 12.19 -0.91 -12.13
C SER A 192 11.07 -1.71 -12.82
N GLU A 193 11.35 -2.96 -13.14
CA GLU A 193 10.34 -3.95 -13.54
C GLU A 193 9.90 -4.72 -12.29
N LEU A 194 9.07 -4.08 -11.44
CA LEU A 194 8.55 -4.75 -10.26
C LEU A 194 7.53 -5.81 -10.64
N THR A 195 7.74 -7.01 -10.13
CA THR A 195 6.73 -8.07 -10.19
C THR A 195 5.61 -7.81 -9.20
N ASP A 196 4.48 -8.47 -9.38
CA ASP A 196 3.37 -8.41 -8.41
C ASP A 196 3.77 -8.95 -7.04
N GLU A 197 4.74 -9.87 -7.02
CA GLU A 197 5.32 -10.39 -5.79
C GLU A 197 6.20 -9.34 -5.08
N ASP A 198 7.01 -8.60 -5.81
CA ASP A 198 7.81 -7.50 -5.23
C ASP A 198 6.90 -6.44 -4.61
N ILE A 199 5.80 -6.08 -5.29
CA ILE A 199 4.81 -5.12 -4.79
C ILE A 199 4.14 -5.64 -3.52
N ALA A 200 3.71 -6.90 -3.51
CA ALA A 200 3.07 -7.52 -2.35
C ALA A 200 4.02 -7.59 -1.16
N ASN A 201 5.26 -8.02 -1.38
CA ASN A 201 6.30 -8.09 -0.35
C ASN A 201 6.62 -6.71 0.21
N ALA A 202 6.83 -5.71 -0.65
CA ALA A 202 7.16 -4.35 -0.22
C ALA A 202 6.05 -3.74 0.65
N ILE A 203 4.78 -3.85 0.24
CA ILE A 203 3.65 -3.34 1.01
C ILE A 203 3.46 -4.13 2.31
N GLY A 204 3.55 -5.46 2.25
CA GLY A 204 3.40 -6.35 3.41
C GLY A 204 4.49 -6.11 4.46
N ASP A 205 5.74 -6.01 4.04
CA ASP A 205 6.89 -5.74 4.91
C ASP A 205 6.80 -4.34 5.54
N TYR A 206 6.38 -3.34 4.76
CA TYR A 206 6.16 -1.98 5.26
C TYR A 206 5.10 -1.95 6.36
N ILE A 207 3.94 -2.58 6.14
CA ILE A 207 2.86 -2.65 7.14
C ILE A 207 3.34 -3.39 8.40
N SER A 208 4.01 -4.52 8.24
CA SER A 208 4.52 -5.33 9.34
C SER A 208 5.57 -4.59 10.17
N CYS A 209 6.46 -3.85 9.50
CA CYS A 209 7.45 -2.98 10.16
C CYS A 209 6.76 -1.85 10.92
N MET A 210 5.83 -1.14 10.28
CA MET A 210 5.10 -0.02 10.91
C MET A 210 4.28 -0.49 12.11
N ASP A 211 3.55 -1.61 11.99
CA ASP A 211 2.79 -2.19 13.11
C ASP A 211 3.70 -2.53 14.28
N SER A 212 4.81 -3.21 14.02
CA SER A 212 5.80 -3.58 15.04
C SER A 212 6.42 -2.34 15.70
N CYS A 213 6.68 -1.28 14.95
CA CYS A 213 7.17 -0.01 15.47
C CYS A 213 6.13 0.71 16.33
N ILE A 214 4.84 0.67 15.93
CA ILE A 214 3.74 1.21 16.76
C ILE A 214 3.67 0.47 18.09
N GLN A 215 3.65 -0.88 18.06
CA GLN A 215 3.63 -1.68 19.30
C GLN A 215 4.81 -1.33 20.21
N LEU A 216 6.02 -1.27 19.64
CA LEU A 216 7.24 -0.94 20.37
C LEU A 216 7.21 0.47 20.99
N TYR A 217 6.68 1.45 20.26
CA TYR A 217 6.51 2.82 20.73
C TYR A 217 5.58 2.88 21.95
N PHE A 218 4.45 2.17 21.88
CA PHE A 218 3.49 2.12 22.97
C PHE A 218 3.95 1.30 24.16
N ASP A 219 4.71 0.22 23.94
CA ASP A 219 5.32 -0.58 25.01
C ASP A 219 6.35 0.24 25.82
N ASN A 220 6.91 1.32 25.24
CA ASN A 220 7.87 2.22 25.89
C ASN A 220 7.31 3.64 26.09
N ALA A 221 6.00 3.81 26.15
CA ALA A 221 5.35 5.12 26.18
C ALA A 221 5.70 5.98 27.41
N ALA A 222 6.17 5.38 28.51
CA ALA A 222 6.67 6.09 29.68
C ALA A 222 8.01 6.80 29.47
N GLU A 223 8.78 6.38 28.46
CA GLU A 223 10.12 6.89 28.15
C GLU A 223 10.20 7.28 26.67
N PRO A 224 9.70 8.45 26.27
CA PRO A 224 9.58 8.85 24.85
C PRO A 224 10.90 8.80 24.06
N GLU A 225 12.02 9.15 24.67
CA GLU A 225 13.34 9.11 24.02
C GLU A 225 13.78 7.67 23.75
N THR A 226 13.59 6.78 24.72
CA THR A 226 13.85 5.34 24.58
C THR A 226 12.95 4.73 23.51
N ALA A 227 11.65 5.09 23.48
CA ALA A 227 10.71 4.67 22.46
C ALA A 227 11.18 5.10 21.06
N ALA A 228 11.52 6.37 20.89
CA ALA A 228 11.98 6.92 19.61
C ALA A 228 13.28 6.25 19.12
N ARG A 229 14.25 6.03 20.00
CA ARG A 229 15.49 5.34 19.67
C ARG A 229 15.25 3.90 19.21
N LYS A 230 14.44 3.12 19.95
CA LYS A 230 14.12 1.73 19.62
C LYS A 230 13.37 1.62 18.28
N VAL A 231 12.44 2.55 18.02
CA VAL A 231 11.71 2.62 16.72
C VAL A 231 12.69 2.92 15.60
N SER A 232 13.61 3.87 15.78
CA SER A 232 14.64 4.20 14.80
C SER A 232 15.53 2.99 14.47
N GLU A 233 16.01 2.28 15.49
CA GLU A 233 16.83 1.08 15.34
C GLU A 233 16.08 -0.05 14.61
N MET A 234 14.76 -0.20 14.86
CA MET A 234 13.93 -1.18 14.17
C MET A 234 13.74 -0.82 12.71
N TYR A 235 13.46 0.45 12.40
CA TYR A 235 13.32 0.95 11.04
C TYR A 235 14.64 0.81 10.24
N GLU A 236 15.79 1.13 10.84
CA GLU A 236 17.10 0.92 10.22
C GLU A 236 17.36 -0.56 9.88
N ARG A 237 16.98 -1.47 10.79
CA ARG A 237 17.11 -2.92 10.55
C ARG A 237 16.20 -3.37 9.40
N TYR A 238 15.00 -2.82 9.31
CA TYR A 238 14.07 -3.07 8.20
C TYR A 238 14.73 -2.67 6.86
N LEU A 239 15.27 -1.46 6.76
CA LEU A 239 15.92 -1.00 5.52
C LEU A 239 17.17 -1.82 5.15
N LYS A 240 17.95 -2.30 6.15
CA LYS A 240 19.14 -3.12 5.93
C LYS A 240 18.85 -4.53 5.38
N LYS A 241 17.62 -5.00 5.47
CA LYS A 241 17.23 -6.30 4.90
C LYS A 241 17.14 -6.30 3.36
N GLY A 242 17.37 -5.16 2.72
CA GLY A 242 17.29 -5.03 1.27
C GLY A 242 15.85 -5.07 0.74
N VAL A 243 14.90 -4.58 1.54
CA VAL A 243 13.49 -4.48 1.13
C VAL A 243 13.33 -3.54 -0.04
N VAL A 244 12.41 -3.87 -0.93
CA VAL A 244 11.98 -2.96 -1.99
C VAL A 244 11.23 -1.81 -1.33
N VAL A 245 11.69 -0.58 -1.58
CA VAL A 245 11.02 0.63 -1.09
C VAL A 245 10.19 1.21 -2.24
N LEU A 246 8.91 1.34 -1.99
CA LEU A 246 7.93 1.90 -2.94
C LEU A 246 7.60 3.35 -2.60
#